data_ecd8e12c86efa4a89287bb21f8214fc3
#
_entry.id   ecd8e12c86efa4a89287bb21f8214fc3
#
_cell.length_a   1.000
_cell.length_b   1.000
_cell.length_c   1.000
_cell.angle_alpha   90.00
_cell.angle_beta   90.00
_cell.angle_gamma   90.00
#
_symmetry.space_group_name_H-M   'P 1'
#
loop_
_entity.id
_entity.type
_entity.pdbx_description
1 polymer ?
#
loop_
_entity_poly.entity_id
_entity_poly.type
_entity_poly.pdbx_seq_one_letter_code
_entity_poly.pdbx_strand_id
1 'polypeptide(L)'
;MTQQRPLIIMISGWAHSGKDSVAKTLVESYDFQKLAFADPIKQQVSKEQDIPLEWCYDQVKKSGPLESDPSRTLRDELIRVGEEARKEDPDVWARQIGEKIAKSASRGQRRFVISDWRILQELWCIQKVCPDMCILPLRIERPSQLVSPVPDMTEYGLLGFPFRHTIQNVGSLSRLWEEVVAFIEEDLSKYWK
;
A
#
# COMPACT_ATOMS: atom_id res chain seq x y z
N MET A 1 25.57 0.28 21.04
CA MET A 1 25.12 0.56 19.66
C MET A 1 23.62 0.55 19.68
N THR A 2 22.98 1.70 19.57
CA THR A 2 21.50 1.80 19.49
C THR A 2 21.07 1.19 18.16
N GLN A 3 20.46 0.03 18.23
CA GLN A 3 19.93 -0.63 17.04
C GLN A 3 18.83 0.25 16.45
N GLN A 4 19.01 0.72 15.21
CA GLN A 4 18.01 1.57 14.53
C GLN A 4 16.68 0.84 14.45
N ARG A 5 15.59 1.57 14.74
CA ARG A 5 14.24 1.04 14.60
C ARG A 5 13.95 0.73 13.12
N PRO A 6 13.31 -0.38 12.81
CA PRO A 6 12.83 -0.62 11.45
C PRO A 6 11.87 0.49 11.01
N LEU A 7 11.86 0.79 9.71
CA LEU A 7 11.06 1.85 9.11
C LEU A 7 9.96 1.24 8.24
N ILE A 8 8.73 1.74 8.39
CA ILE A 8 7.59 1.45 7.53
C ILE A 8 7.16 2.75 6.85
N ILE A 9 7.22 2.83 5.53
CA ILE A 9 6.60 3.91 4.76
C ILE A 9 5.20 3.46 4.35
N MET A 10 4.18 4.20 4.75
CA MET A 10 2.79 3.96 4.34
C MET A 10 2.39 5.00 3.29
N ILE A 11 2.25 4.55 2.03
CA ILE A 11 1.97 5.42 0.89
C ILE A 11 0.47 5.51 0.64
N SER A 12 -0.04 6.74 0.60
CA SER A 12 -1.39 7.09 0.19
C SER A 12 -1.40 7.98 -1.07
N GLY A 13 -2.53 8.08 -1.73
CA GLY A 13 -2.76 8.89 -2.92
C GLY A 13 -3.86 8.29 -3.79
N TRP A 14 -4.42 9.08 -4.68
CA TRP A 14 -5.46 8.65 -5.62
C TRP A 14 -5.00 7.52 -6.54
N ALA A 15 -5.95 6.80 -7.14
CA ALA A 15 -5.63 5.84 -8.19
C ALA A 15 -4.74 6.51 -9.25
N HIS A 16 -3.73 5.80 -9.76
CA HIS A 16 -2.77 6.30 -10.75
C HIS A 16 -1.94 7.54 -10.36
N SER A 17 -1.91 7.95 -9.09
CA SER A 17 -1.07 9.07 -8.64
C SER A 17 0.44 8.80 -8.70
N GLY A 18 0.85 7.53 -8.88
CA GLY A 18 2.26 7.14 -8.94
C GLY A 18 2.77 6.37 -7.70
N LYS A 19 1.88 5.98 -6.78
CA LYS A 19 2.25 5.21 -5.57
C LYS A 19 3.11 3.97 -5.86
N ASP A 20 2.71 3.20 -6.86
CA ASP A 20 3.44 1.98 -7.24
C ASP A 20 4.82 2.27 -7.83
N SER A 21 4.97 3.39 -8.57
CA SER A 21 6.26 3.82 -9.08
C SER A 21 7.20 4.24 -7.94
N VAL A 22 6.67 4.99 -6.96
CA VAL A 22 7.44 5.36 -5.75
C VAL A 22 7.83 4.11 -4.96
N ALA A 23 6.90 3.20 -4.70
CA ALA A 23 7.19 1.96 -4.01
C ALA A 23 8.22 1.10 -4.75
N LYS A 24 8.15 1.05 -6.09
CA LYS A 24 9.13 0.36 -6.93
C LYS A 24 10.53 0.96 -6.76
N THR A 25 10.67 2.29 -6.82
CA THR A 25 11.95 2.97 -6.59
C THR A 25 12.54 2.63 -5.21
N LEU A 26 11.71 2.64 -4.16
CA LEU A 26 12.14 2.28 -2.81
C LEU A 26 12.66 0.84 -2.72
N VAL A 27 12.01 -0.09 -3.41
CA VAL A 27 12.44 -1.50 -3.47
C VAL A 27 13.75 -1.66 -4.23
N GLU A 28 13.83 -1.09 -5.45
CA GLU A 28 14.95 -1.33 -6.36
C GLU A 28 16.24 -0.60 -5.94
N SER A 29 16.12 0.57 -5.29
CA SER A 29 17.27 1.43 -4.99
C SER A 29 17.61 1.51 -3.50
N TYR A 30 16.71 1.13 -2.59
CA TYR A 30 16.87 1.39 -1.15
C TYR A 30 16.54 0.20 -0.25
N ASP A 31 16.47 -1.01 -0.79
CA ASP A 31 16.27 -2.27 -0.05
C ASP A 31 14.99 -2.31 0.79
N PHE A 32 13.89 -1.72 0.28
CA PHE A 32 12.59 -1.84 0.91
C PHE A 32 11.88 -3.14 0.50
N GLN A 33 11.24 -3.80 1.47
CA GLN A 33 10.28 -4.85 1.18
C GLN A 33 8.91 -4.23 0.92
N LYS A 34 8.36 -4.43 -0.29
CA LYS A 34 7.00 -3.98 -0.62
C LYS A 34 5.96 -4.94 -0.08
N LEU A 35 4.88 -4.37 0.48
CA LEU A 35 3.65 -5.06 0.90
C LEU A 35 2.45 -4.22 0.48
N ALA A 36 1.27 -4.84 0.46
CA ALA A 36 0.00 -4.16 0.24
C ALA A 36 -1.09 -4.80 1.10
N PHE A 37 -2.01 -4.00 1.64
CA PHE A 37 -3.16 -4.51 2.40
C PHE A 37 -4.08 -5.37 1.54
N ALA A 38 -4.09 -5.15 0.24
CA ALA A 38 -4.82 -5.96 -0.72
C ALA A 38 -4.17 -7.33 -1.02
N ASP A 39 -2.90 -7.57 -0.64
CA ASP A 39 -2.23 -8.84 -0.96
C ASP A 39 -2.89 -10.07 -0.33
N PRO A 40 -3.25 -10.09 0.97
CA PRO A 40 -3.96 -11.22 1.56
C PRO A 40 -5.36 -11.41 0.97
N ILE A 41 -6.06 -10.34 0.60
CA ILE A 41 -7.36 -10.42 -0.09
C ILE A 41 -7.21 -11.14 -1.43
N LYS A 42 -6.19 -10.76 -2.22
CA LYS A 42 -5.90 -11.39 -3.51
C LYS A 42 -5.56 -12.87 -3.38
N GLN A 43 -4.76 -13.22 -2.36
CA GLN A 43 -4.42 -14.60 -2.07
C GLN A 43 -5.66 -15.43 -1.70
N GLN A 44 -6.57 -14.86 -0.91
CA GLN A 44 -7.82 -15.52 -0.54
C GLN A 44 -8.72 -15.72 -1.77
N VAL A 45 -8.99 -14.66 -2.55
CA VAL A 45 -9.82 -14.75 -3.75
C VAL A 45 -9.24 -15.69 -4.79
N SER A 46 -7.93 -15.66 -5.03
CA SER A 46 -7.25 -16.60 -5.93
C SER A 46 -7.51 -18.05 -5.54
N LYS A 47 -7.45 -18.34 -4.23
CA LYS A 47 -7.71 -19.68 -3.71
C LYS A 47 -9.19 -20.07 -3.76
N GLU A 48 -10.10 -19.16 -3.42
CA GLU A 48 -11.55 -19.41 -3.39
C GLU A 48 -12.13 -19.59 -4.80
N GLN A 49 -11.61 -18.83 -5.79
CA GLN A 49 -12.06 -18.89 -7.18
C GLN A 49 -11.26 -19.87 -8.05
N ASP A 50 -10.25 -20.55 -7.46
CA ASP A 50 -9.34 -21.48 -8.16
C ASP A 50 -8.69 -20.85 -9.42
N ILE A 51 -8.23 -19.59 -9.29
CA ILE A 51 -7.60 -18.82 -10.37
C ILE A 51 -6.14 -18.49 -10.04
N PRO A 52 -5.27 -18.29 -11.05
CA PRO A 52 -3.91 -17.85 -10.84
C PRO A 52 -3.85 -16.51 -10.08
N LEU A 53 -2.98 -16.43 -9.07
CA LEU A 53 -2.82 -15.23 -8.24
C LEU A 53 -2.45 -13.99 -9.08
N GLU A 54 -1.72 -14.18 -10.16
CA GLU A 54 -1.30 -13.14 -11.10
C GLU A 54 -2.51 -12.40 -11.72
N TRP A 55 -3.64 -13.09 -11.90
CA TRP A 55 -4.87 -12.47 -12.40
C TRP A 55 -5.39 -11.39 -11.47
N CYS A 56 -5.20 -11.55 -10.15
CA CYS A 56 -5.57 -10.55 -9.15
C CYS A 56 -4.68 -9.29 -9.18
N TYR A 57 -3.55 -9.31 -9.90
CA TYR A 57 -2.69 -8.14 -10.13
C TYR A 57 -2.89 -7.53 -11.53
N ASP A 58 -3.38 -8.29 -12.49
CA ASP A 58 -3.60 -7.85 -13.87
C ASP A 58 -4.87 -6.99 -13.99
N GLN A 59 -4.75 -5.79 -14.57
CA GLN A 59 -5.87 -4.85 -14.69
C GLN A 59 -6.94 -5.35 -15.67
N VAL A 60 -6.55 -6.03 -16.75
CA VAL A 60 -7.47 -6.57 -17.76
C VAL A 60 -8.24 -7.76 -17.16
N LYS A 61 -7.53 -8.69 -16.52
CA LYS A 61 -8.15 -9.85 -15.87
C LYS A 61 -9.11 -9.44 -14.77
N LYS A 62 -8.76 -8.44 -13.94
CA LYS A 62 -9.66 -7.91 -12.90
C LYS A 62 -10.95 -7.30 -13.44
N SER A 63 -10.94 -6.80 -14.65
CA SER A 63 -12.14 -6.24 -15.30
C SER A 63 -12.95 -7.28 -16.06
N GLY A 64 -12.43 -8.50 -16.18
CA GLY A 64 -13.14 -9.62 -16.81
C GLY A 64 -14.18 -10.24 -15.89
N PRO A 65 -15.20 -10.91 -16.47
CA PRO A 65 -16.22 -11.64 -15.71
C PRO A 65 -15.59 -12.83 -14.96
N LEU A 66 -16.18 -13.19 -13.82
CA LEU A 66 -15.83 -14.40 -13.09
C LEU A 66 -16.45 -15.63 -13.81
N GLU A 67 -15.73 -16.75 -13.84
CA GLU A 67 -16.28 -18.01 -14.35
C GLU A 67 -17.40 -18.54 -13.46
N SER A 68 -17.27 -18.32 -12.13
CA SER A 68 -18.28 -18.73 -11.15
C SER A 68 -19.55 -17.89 -11.16
N ASP A 69 -19.48 -16.63 -11.60
CA ASP A 69 -20.60 -15.69 -11.71
C ASP A 69 -20.29 -14.62 -12.78
N PRO A 70 -20.70 -14.83 -14.06
CA PRO A 70 -20.41 -13.90 -15.14
C PRO A 70 -21.06 -12.51 -15.01
N SER A 71 -21.98 -12.30 -14.06
CA SER A 71 -22.55 -10.99 -13.77
C SER A 71 -21.61 -10.09 -12.94
N ARG A 72 -20.52 -10.65 -12.42
CA ARG A 72 -19.54 -9.99 -11.56
C ARG A 72 -18.16 -10.08 -12.16
N THR A 73 -17.34 -9.08 -11.87
CA THR A 73 -15.93 -9.08 -12.26
C THR A 73 -15.05 -9.59 -11.11
N LEU A 74 -13.81 -9.99 -11.43
CA LEU A 74 -12.82 -10.33 -10.41
C LEU A 74 -12.55 -9.13 -9.48
N ARG A 75 -12.68 -7.89 -9.96
CA ARG A 75 -12.58 -6.68 -9.14
C ARG A 75 -13.70 -6.61 -8.11
N ASP A 76 -14.94 -6.90 -8.51
CA ASP A 76 -16.08 -6.89 -7.59
C ASP A 76 -15.92 -7.94 -6.51
N GLU A 77 -15.36 -9.08 -6.86
CA GLU A 77 -15.08 -10.16 -5.90
C GLU A 77 -13.99 -9.77 -4.89
N LEU A 78 -12.90 -9.15 -5.34
CA LEU A 78 -11.86 -8.64 -4.45
C LEU A 78 -12.40 -7.59 -3.47
N ILE A 79 -13.29 -6.69 -3.94
CA ILE A 79 -13.96 -5.70 -3.08
C ILE A 79 -14.86 -6.40 -2.08
N ARG A 80 -15.72 -7.32 -2.52
CA ARG A 80 -16.66 -8.06 -1.67
C ARG A 80 -15.94 -8.78 -0.54
N VAL A 81 -14.95 -9.62 -0.87
CA VAL A 81 -14.17 -10.37 0.12
C VAL A 81 -13.46 -9.43 1.09
N GLY A 82 -12.88 -8.35 0.58
CA GLY A 82 -12.22 -7.36 1.40
C GLY A 82 -13.16 -6.68 2.40
N GLU A 83 -14.38 -6.33 1.99
CA GLU A 83 -15.38 -5.66 2.83
C GLU A 83 -16.07 -6.61 3.81
N GLU A 84 -16.43 -7.82 3.38
CA GLU A 84 -17.08 -8.79 4.25
C GLU A 84 -16.21 -9.17 5.45
N ALA A 85 -14.94 -9.46 5.21
CA ALA A 85 -14.02 -9.75 6.29
C ALA A 85 -13.82 -8.57 7.25
N ARG A 86 -13.82 -7.32 6.75
CA ARG A 86 -13.73 -6.12 7.61
C ARG A 86 -14.98 -5.87 8.45
N LYS A 87 -16.17 -6.35 8.04
CA LYS A 87 -17.39 -6.26 8.86
C LYS A 87 -17.28 -7.10 10.13
N GLU A 88 -16.64 -8.25 10.04
CA GLU A 88 -16.40 -9.14 11.18
C GLU A 88 -15.19 -8.67 12.01
N ASP A 89 -14.12 -8.29 11.35
CA ASP A 89 -12.86 -7.86 11.97
C ASP A 89 -12.25 -6.70 11.16
N PRO A 90 -12.45 -5.45 11.58
CA PRO A 90 -11.93 -4.27 10.88
C PRO A 90 -10.40 -4.27 10.66
N ASP A 91 -9.66 -4.99 11.51
CA ASP A 91 -8.20 -5.04 11.50
C ASP A 91 -7.63 -6.21 10.70
N VAL A 92 -8.48 -7.12 10.18
CA VAL A 92 -8.05 -8.42 9.63
C VAL A 92 -6.91 -8.32 8.62
N TRP A 93 -7.02 -7.44 7.64
CA TRP A 93 -6.00 -7.31 6.58
C TRP A 93 -4.76 -6.57 7.06
N ALA A 94 -4.94 -5.51 7.82
CA ALA A 94 -3.82 -4.73 8.38
C ALA A 94 -3.02 -5.57 9.39
N ARG A 95 -3.67 -6.37 10.21
CA ARG A 95 -3.02 -7.28 11.16
C ARG A 95 -2.16 -8.32 10.43
N GLN A 96 -2.66 -8.96 9.37
CA GLN A 96 -1.89 -9.92 8.59
C GLN A 96 -0.64 -9.29 7.97
N ILE A 97 -0.73 -8.04 7.47
CA ILE A 97 0.41 -7.30 6.96
C ILE A 97 1.39 -6.94 8.08
N GLY A 98 0.89 -6.46 9.22
CA GLY A 98 1.73 -6.16 10.39
C GLY A 98 2.51 -7.37 10.89
N GLU A 99 1.86 -8.53 11.00
CA GLU A 99 2.50 -9.80 11.39
C GLU A 99 3.57 -10.23 10.38
N LYS A 100 3.31 -10.06 9.09
CA LYS A 100 4.28 -10.34 8.02
C LYS A 100 5.49 -9.40 8.12
N ILE A 101 5.28 -8.12 8.42
CA ILE A 101 6.33 -7.14 8.67
C ILE A 101 7.16 -7.56 9.89
N ALA A 102 6.52 -7.83 11.03
CA ALA A 102 7.19 -8.24 12.25
C ALA A 102 8.04 -9.51 12.06
N LYS A 103 7.50 -10.48 11.32
CA LYS A 103 8.23 -11.72 10.95
C LYS A 103 9.43 -11.44 10.04
N SER A 104 9.31 -10.53 9.07
CA SER A 104 10.44 -10.16 8.21
C SER A 104 11.49 -9.37 8.99
N ALA A 105 11.08 -8.47 9.87
CA ALA A 105 11.97 -7.70 10.72
C ALA A 105 12.80 -8.60 11.67
N SER A 106 12.20 -9.64 12.23
CA SER A 106 12.91 -10.63 13.07
C SER A 106 13.98 -11.41 12.31
N ARG A 107 13.92 -11.43 10.96
CA ARG A 107 14.90 -12.03 10.07
C ARG A 107 15.93 -11.04 9.52
N GLY A 108 15.90 -9.79 10.00
CA GLY A 108 16.88 -8.75 9.65
C GLY A 108 16.41 -7.71 8.67
N GLN A 109 15.20 -7.82 8.06
CA GLN A 109 14.67 -6.76 7.20
C GLN A 109 14.36 -5.51 8.01
N ARG A 110 14.79 -4.34 7.53
CA ARG A 110 14.70 -3.08 8.27
C ARG A 110 13.81 -2.03 7.60
N ARG A 111 13.47 -2.21 6.33
CA ARG A 111 12.78 -1.21 5.52
C ARG A 111 11.58 -1.81 4.83
N PHE A 112 10.40 -1.23 5.07
CA PHE A 112 9.14 -1.72 4.54
C PHE A 112 8.38 -0.59 3.88
N VAL A 113 7.70 -0.88 2.77
CA VAL A 113 6.79 0.05 2.12
C VAL A 113 5.43 -0.61 1.88
N ILE A 114 4.36 0.03 2.36
CA ILE A 114 2.98 -0.34 2.10
C ILE A 114 2.43 0.63 1.07
N SER A 115 2.05 0.15 -0.12
CA SER A 115 1.78 1.01 -1.29
C SER A 115 0.30 1.35 -1.52
N ASP A 116 -0.60 0.86 -0.68
CA ASP A 116 -2.05 0.99 -0.88
C ASP A 116 -2.83 1.44 0.37
N TRP A 117 -2.18 2.22 1.24
CA TRP A 117 -2.82 2.75 2.44
C TRP A 117 -3.98 3.71 2.11
N ARG A 118 -5.17 3.42 2.67
CA ARG A 118 -6.41 4.13 2.34
C ARG A 118 -7.25 4.58 3.53
N ILE A 119 -7.15 3.94 4.69
CA ILE A 119 -7.98 4.23 5.86
C ILE A 119 -7.16 4.30 7.14
N LEU A 120 -7.62 5.15 8.09
CA LEU A 120 -6.90 5.36 9.36
C LEU A 120 -6.78 4.11 10.21
N GLN A 121 -7.76 3.21 10.15
CA GLN A 121 -7.75 1.96 10.89
C GLN A 121 -6.52 1.10 10.56
N GLU A 122 -6.08 1.10 9.30
CA GLU A 122 -4.88 0.39 8.85
C GLU A 122 -3.62 0.92 9.56
N LEU A 123 -3.48 2.25 9.70
CA LEU A 123 -2.37 2.87 10.42
C LEU A 123 -2.37 2.47 11.90
N TRP A 124 -3.51 2.56 12.57
CA TRP A 124 -3.63 2.22 13.99
C TRP A 124 -3.33 0.74 14.25
N CYS A 125 -3.80 -0.14 13.36
CA CYS A 125 -3.48 -1.55 13.46
C CYS A 125 -1.98 -1.82 13.29
N ILE A 126 -1.32 -1.21 12.29
CA ILE A 126 0.13 -1.36 12.09
C ILE A 126 0.91 -0.81 13.30
N GLN A 127 0.51 0.33 13.87
CA GLN A 127 1.13 0.87 15.09
C GLN A 127 1.03 -0.10 16.28
N LYS A 128 -0.12 -0.75 16.42
CA LYS A 128 -0.38 -1.73 17.48
C LYS A 128 0.42 -3.03 17.30
N VAL A 129 0.53 -3.52 16.08
CA VAL A 129 1.23 -4.79 15.76
C VAL A 129 2.75 -4.60 15.69
N CYS A 130 3.21 -3.42 15.29
CA CYS A 130 4.62 -3.09 15.10
C CYS A 130 5.06 -1.89 15.99
N PRO A 131 4.94 -1.98 17.33
CA PRO A 131 5.12 -0.82 18.23
C PRO A 131 6.56 -0.28 18.24
N ASP A 132 7.55 -1.12 17.95
CA ASP A 132 8.97 -0.75 17.96
C ASP A 132 9.47 -0.21 16.62
N MET A 133 8.58 -0.05 15.63
CA MET A 133 8.93 0.43 14.30
C MET A 133 8.58 1.91 14.15
N CYS A 134 9.35 2.61 13.32
CA CYS A 134 9.02 3.96 12.90
C CYS A 134 8.05 3.88 11.72
N ILE A 135 6.92 4.59 11.80
CA ILE A 135 5.94 4.64 10.71
C ILE A 135 5.94 6.05 10.12
N LEU A 136 6.11 6.12 8.81
CA LEU A 136 6.15 7.36 8.04
C LEU A 136 5.01 7.40 7.04
N PRO A 137 3.95 8.19 7.29
CA PRO A 137 2.91 8.49 6.34
C PRO A 137 3.42 9.34 5.18
N LEU A 138 3.25 8.86 3.93
CA LEU A 138 3.65 9.56 2.72
C LEU A 138 2.46 9.72 1.78
N ARG A 139 2.21 10.94 1.30
CA ARG A 139 1.20 11.24 0.29
C ARG A 139 1.83 11.42 -1.08
N ILE A 140 1.25 10.78 -2.11
CA ILE A 140 1.60 11.04 -3.51
C ILE A 140 0.41 11.74 -4.17
N GLU A 141 0.67 12.92 -4.70
CA GLU A 141 -0.34 13.73 -5.41
C GLU A 141 0.06 13.91 -6.86
N ARG A 142 -0.92 13.80 -7.74
CA ARG A 142 -0.76 14.10 -9.18
C ARG A 142 -1.84 15.10 -9.60
N PRO A 143 -1.54 16.41 -9.57
CA PRO A 143 -2.53 17.46 -9.82
C PRO A 143 -3.21 17.39 -11.19
N SER A 144 -2.53 16.85 -12.21
CA SER A 144 -3.10 16.68 -13.55
C SER A 144 -4.08 15.53 -13.67
N GLN A 145 -4.27 14.76 -12.61
CA GLN A 145 -5.17 13.62 -12.63
C GLN A 145 -6.57 14.03 -12.21
N LEU A 146 -7.50 13.91 -13.15
CA LEU A 146 -8.91 13.99 -12.82
C LEU A 146 -9.25 12.83 -11.88
N VAL A 147 -9.94 13.15 -10.81
CA VAL A 147 -10.52 12.14 -9.90
C VAL A 147 -11.38 11.21 -10.75
N SER A 148 -11.24 9.90 -10.54
CA SER A 148 -12.09 8.91 -11.21
C SER A 148 -13.56 9.32 -11.05
N PRO A 149 -14.39 9.25 -12.10
CA PRO A 149 -15.82 9.61 -12.02
C PRO A 149 -16.60 8.72 -11.04
N VAL A 150 -16.07 7.57 -10.67
CA VAL A 150 -16.60 6.71 -9.59
C VAL A 150 -15.42 6.31 -8.70
N PRO A 151 -15.01 7.16 -7.77
CA PRO A 151 -13.94 6.81 -6.85
C PRO A 151 -14.41 5.75 -5.86
N ASP A 152 -13.56 4.80 -5.56
CA ASP A 152 -13.74 3.92 -4.43
C ASP A 152 -13.82 4.76 -3.15
N MET A 153 -14.86 4.55 -2.34
CA MET A 153 -15.09 5.32 -1.10
C MET A 153 -13.89 5.27 -0.16
N THR A 154 -13.08 4.22 -0.21
CA THR A 154 -11.85 4.11 0.59
C THR A 154 -10.76 5.12 0.16
N GLU A 155 -10.82 5.66 -1.06
CA GLU A 155 -9.88 6.71 -1.51
C GLU A 155 -10.08 8.03 -0.75
N TYR A 156 -11.25 8.24 -0.15
CA TYR A 156 -11.55 9.40 0.70
C TYR A 156 -11.21 9.18 2.19
N GLY A 157 -10.88 7.97 2.59
CA GLY A 157 -10.68 7.60 4.00
C GLY A 157 -9.55 8.35 4.72
N LEU A 158 -8.68 9.01 3.97
CA LEU A 158 -7.58 9.84 4.50
C LEU A 158 -7.71 11.32 4.13
N LEU A 159 -8.90 11.78 3.73
CA LEU A 159 -9.16 13.20 3.52
C LEU A 159 -8.98 13.95 4.86
N GLY A 160 -8.17 15.01 4.83
CA GLY A 160 -7.85 15.79 6.04
C GLY A 160 -6.80 15.17 6.95
N PHE A 161 -6.24 14.00 6.62
CA PHE A 161 -5.10 13.47 7.36
C PHE A 161 -3.88 14.41 7.20
N PRO A 162 -3.21 14.82 8.29
CA PRO A 162 -2.09 15.76 8.24
C PRO A 162 -0.79 15.05 7.79
N PHE A 163 -0.67 14.82 6.48
CA PHE A 163 0.56 14.25 5.93
C PHE A 163 1.73 15.21 6.14
N ARG A 164 2.77 14.74 6.81
CA ARG A 164 4.00 15.49 6.99
C ARG A 164 4.82 15.57 5.70
N HIS A 165 4.72 14.52 4.87
CA HIS A 165 5.46 14.40 3.62
C HIS A 165 4.49 14.16 2.46
N THR A 166 4.63 14.99 1.43
CA THR A 166 3.85 14.88 0.19
C THR A 166 4.79 15.03 -1.00
N ILE A 167 4.79 14.04 -1.89
CA ILE A 167 5.51 14.10 -3.16
C ILE A 167 4.50 14.50 -4.24
N GLN A 168 4.84 15.57 -4.98
CA GLN A 168 4.06 16.06 -6.10
C GLN A 168 4.54 15.38 -7.40
N ASN A 169 3.72 14.46 -7.94
CA ASN A 169 4.00 13.79 -9.20
C ASN A 169 3.59 14.69 -10.38
N VAL A 170 4.43 15.67 -10.70
CA VAL A 170 4.20 16.63 -11.79
C VAL A 170 5.21 16.38 -12.91
N GLY A 171 4.84 15.59 -13.92
CA GLY A 171 5.70 15.42 -15.10
C GLY A 171 6.12 13.98 -15.39
N SER A 172 7.41 13.78 -15.71
CA SER A 172 7.94 12.46 -16.12
C SER A 172 8.25 11.55 -14.94
N LEU A 173 8.45 10.25 -15.25
CA LEU A 173 8.94 9.29 -14.25
C LEU A 173 10.32 9.67 -13.70
N SER A 174 11.20 10.27 -14.52
CA SER A 174 12.51 10.75 -14.06
C SER A 174 12.37 11.81 -12.98
N ARG A 175 11.45 12.77 -13.18
CA ARG A 175 11.18 13.79 -12.17
C ARG A 175 10.60 13.22 -10.89
N LEU A 176 9.65 12.27 -10.99
CA LEU A 176 9.14 11.58 -9.81
C LEU A 176 10.26 10.86 -9.05
N TRP A 177 11.21 10.25 -9.78
CA TRP A 177 12.37 9.62 -9.17
C TRP A 177 13.25 10.63 -8.42
N GLU A 178 13.53 11.81 -9.00
CA GLU A 178 14.28 12.90 -8.34
C GLU A 178 13.60 13.35 -7.05
N GLU A 179 12.28 13.51 -7.04
CA GLU A 179 11.49 13.85 -5.83
C GLU A 179 11.57 12.75 -4.76
N VAL A 180 11.58 11.48 -5.17
CA VAL A 180 11.77 10.36 -4.23
C VAL A 180 13.17 10.36 -3.64
N VAL A 181 14.20 10.61 -4.45
CA VAL A 181 15.59 10.72 -3.98
C VAL A 181 15.73 11.86 -2.97
N ALA A 182 15.22 13.05 -3.30
CA ALA A 182 15.26 14.22 -2.41
C ALA A 182 14.56 13.92 -1.08
N PHE A 183 13.37 13.32 -1.12
CA PHE A 183 12.65 12.88 0.09
C PHE A 183 13.49 11.90 0.96
N ILE A 184 14.19 10.97 0.32
CA ILE A 184 15.03 10.01 1.04
C ILE A 184 16.24 10.69 1.66
N GLU A 185 16.95 11.56 0.93
CA GLU A 185 18.14 12.23 1.40
C GLU A 185 17.83 13.25 2.51
N GLU A 186 16.78 14.02 2.38
CA GLU A 186 16.42 15.10 3.32
C GLU A 186 15.68 14.59 4.54
N ASP A 187 14.73 13.69 4.36
CA ASP A 187 13.81 13.27 5.40
C ASP A 187 14.13 11.90 6.00
N LEU A 188 14.53 10.92 5.18
CA LEU A 188 14.80 9.58 5.66
C LEU A 188 16.23 9.39 6.17
N SER A 189 17.19 10.21 5.75
CA SER A 189 18.57 10.12 6.24
C SER A 189 18.67 10.20 7.78
N LYS A 190 17.72 10.88 8.43
CA LYS A 190 17.59 10.96 9.92
C LYS A 190 17.30 9.59 10.55
N TYR A 191 16.67 8.67 9.82
CA TYR A 191 16.30 7.34 10.29
C TYR A 191 17.35 6.28 9.94
N TRP A 192 18.45 6.69 9.23
CA TRP A 192 19.50 5.78 8.76
C TRP A 192 20.87 6.04 9.40
N LYS A 193 20.97 7.03 10.29
CA LYS A 193 22.22 7.35 11.04
C LYS A 193 22.34 6.62 12.36
#